data_dc6739f21e0e5d6741b98632738e47ec
#
_entry.id   dc6739f21e0e5d6741b98632738e47ec
#
_cell.length_a   1.000
_cell.length_b   1.000
_cell.length_c   1.000
_cell.angle_alpha   90.00
_cell.angle_beta   90.00
_cell.angle_gamma   90.00
#
_symmetry.space_group_name_H-M   'P 1'
#
loop_
_entity.id
_entity.type
_entity.pdbx_description
1 polymer ?
#
loop_
_entity_poly.entity_id
_entity_poly.type
_entity_poly.pdbx_seq_one_letter_code
_entity_poly.pdbx_strand_id
1 'polypeptide(L)'
;LINNAVRISKRSIEARYKNSLLPLLVDSISIQKNGYHILNLGEESKSIYQTSLPTGATITFYSDDIVALWIALSLILATLLYRSYILGFVIYLFRWKHISFEEEPIINTEDNSVLYYELLSRVRNVGVLSFINTMRRTNLLTFHTILLIETVRKAKLHNSHEIYGVNVCPSALVGSNFARLREHLAAMEANEFVVEITEYSNIGYGCEVIDNIKDIKKLGITIALDDFGTGNNNIEIINVISPAYLKLDRCFVKDIESGEHHQGVLLNISEIGRLSNITMIYEGVETRRQQYILCQLGYNLHQGYLYSRPNDSEEQ
;
A
#
# COMPACT_ATOMS: atom_id res chain seq x y z
N LEU A 1 -60.25 43.61 -0.81
CA LEU A 1 -59.72 42.40 -0.18
C LEU A 1 -58.32 41.99 -0.71
N ILE A 2 -57.64 42.91 -1.44
CA ILE A 2 -56.31 42.68 -2.02
C ILE A 2 -55.20 43.27 -1.10
N ASN A 3 -55.52 43.78 0.05
CA ASN A 3 -54.61 44.61 0.87
C ASN A 3 -53.65 43.81 1.81
N ASN A 4 -53.60 42.52 1.73
CA ASN A 4 -52.66 41.74 2.52
C ASN A 4 -51.76 40.81 1.66
N ALA A 5 -51.50 41.15 0.43
CA ALA A 5 -50.45 40.52 -0.32
C ALA A 5 -49.10 40.94 0.31
N VAL A 6 -48.51 40.07 1.10
CA VAL A 6 -47.15 40.26 1.63
C VAL A 6 -46.22 40.42 0.43
N ARG A 7 -45.80 41.67 0.18
CA ARG A 7 -44.80 41.95 -0.85
C ARG A 7 -43.46 41.41 -0.40
N ILE A 8 -43.29 40.12 -0.57
CA ILE A 8 -42.00 39.45 -0.32
C ILE A 8 -41.13 39.72 -1.55
N SER A 9 -40.23 40.68 -1.45
CA SER A 9 -39.26 40.90 -2.50
C SER A 9 -38.09 39.89 -2.36
N LYS A 10 -37.41 39.57 -3.47
CA LYS A 10 -36.19 38.78 -3.46
C LYS A 10 -35.21 39.32 -2.41
N ARG A 11 -35.08 40.64 -2.28
CA ARG A 11 -34.27 41.31 -1.24
C ARG A 11 -34.70 40.99 0.19
N SER A 12 -36.00 40.83 0.45
CA SER A 12 -36.51 40.49 1.79
C SER A 12 -36.18 39.06 2.18
N ILE A 13 -36.19 38.16 1.21
CA ILE A 13 -35.78 36.75 1.39
C ILE A 13 -34.27 36.68 1.55
N GLU A 14 -33.52 37.38 0.74
CA GLU A 14 -32.07 37.48 0.85
C GLU A 14 -31.64 38.06 2.22
N ALA A 15 -32.36 39.10 2.72
CA ALA A 15 -32.08 39.69 4.02
C ALA A 15 -32.34 38.71 5.17
N ARG A 16 -33.41 37.90 5.08
CA ARG A 16 -33.80 36.94 6.12
C ARG A 16 -32.88 35.70 6.16
N TYR A 17 -32.30 35.33 5.03
CA TYR A 17 -31.43 34.16 4.90
C TYR A 17 -29.97 34.55 4.57
N LYS A 18 -29.58 35.80 4.84
CA LYS A 18 -28.28 36.37 4.53
C LYS A 18 -27.08 35.53 5.02
N ASN A 19 -27.31 34.79 6.11
CA ASN A 19 -26.27 33.90 6.70
C ASN A 19 -26.44 32.42 6.28
N SER A 20 -27.33 32.13 5.32
CA SER A 20 -27.52 30.80 4.75
C SER A 20 -27.00 30.73 3.31
N LEU A 21 -26.70 29.54 2.83
CA LEU A 21 -26.36 29.34 1.43
C LEU A 21 -27.54 29.47 0.46
N LEU A 22 -28.76 29.60 1.00
CA LEU A 22 -29.99 29.58 0.22
C LEU A 22 -30.04 30.68 -0.87
N PRO A 23 -29.64 31.95 -0.60
CA PRO A 23 -29.65 33.01 -1.62
C PRO A 23 -28.72 32.76 -2.78
N LEU A 24 -27.65 31.97 -2.57
CA LEU A 24 -26.64 31.61 -3.60
C LEU A 24 -27.10 30.45 -4.51
N LEU A 25 -28.15 29.72 -4.07
CA LEU A 25 -28.60 28.47 -4.66
C LEU A 25 -29.95 28.58 -5.37
N VAL A 26 -30.60 29.72 -5.29
CA VAL A 26 -31.99 29.92 -5.78
C VAL A 26 -31.97 30.81 -7.00
N ASP A 27 -32.31 30.25 -8.16
CA ASP A 27 -32.42 30.98 -9.44
C ASP A 27 -33.77 31.69 -9.54
N SER A 28 -34.83 31.06 -9.02
CA SER A 28 -36.17 31.62 -9.07
C SER A 28 -36.99 31.24 -7.83
N ILE A 29 -38.00 32.03 -7.55
CA ILE A 29 -38.90 31.80 -6.43
C ILE A 29 -40.35 31.98 -6.94
N SER A 30 -41.17 30.98 -6.65
CA SER A 30 -42.63 31.07 -6.91
C SER A 30 -43.43 31.00 -5.60
N ILE A 31 -44.40 31.87 -5.44
CA ILE A 31 -45.30 31.84 -4.31
C ILE A 31 -46.73 31.63 -4.83
N GLN A 32 -47.35 30.57 -4.35
CA GLN A 32 -48.70 30.18 -4.74
C GLN A 32 -49.63 30.17 -3.52
N LYS A 33 -50.90 30.55 -3.70
CA LYS A 33 -51.95 30.40 -2.72
C LYS A 33 -53.24 29.99 -3.42
N ASN A 34 -53.90 28.93 -2.92
CA ASN A 34 -55.15 28.40 -3.48
C ASN A 34 -55.05 28.10 -4.99
N GLY A 35 -53.87 27.63 -5.45
CA GLY A 35 -53.63 27.33 -6.87
C GLY A 35 -53.30 28.53 -7.75
N TYR A 36 -53.28 29.75 -7.22
CA TYR A 36 -52.91 30.95 -7.98
C TYR A 36 -51.51 31.43 -7.62
N HIS A 37 -50.75 31.80 -8.65
CA HIS A 37 -49.43 32.42 -8.47
C HIS A 37 -49.59 33.82 -7.89
N ILE A 38 -49.03 34.09 -6.72
CA ILE A 38 -49.00 35.42 -6.11
C ILE A 38 -47.75 36.17 -6.55
N LEU A 39 -46.66 35.48 -6.68
CA LEU A 39 -45.36 36.01 -7.08
C LEU A 39 -44.60 34.94 -7.86
N ASN A 40 -44.01 35.33 -8.97
CA ASN A 40 -43.02 34.52 -9.71
C ASN A 40 -41.84 35.44 -10.04
N LEU A 41 -40.66 35.05 -9.60
CA LEU A 41 -39.40 35.75 -9.82
C LEU A 41 -38.44 34.81 -10.48
N GLY A 42 -38.11 35.09 -11.74
CA GLY A 42 -37.23 34.27 -12.57
C GLY A 42 -37.94 33.20 -13.41
N GLU A 43 -37.19 32.44 -14.16
CA GLU A 43 -37.73 31.34 -14.98
C GLU A 43 -37.90 30.10 -14.08
N GLU A 44 -39.02 29.39 -14.25
CA GLU A 44 -39.28 28.14 -13.56
C GLU A 44 -38.46 27.02 -14.22
N SER A 45 -37.48 26.48 -13.47
CA SER A 45 -36.77 25.29 -13.84
C SER A 45 -37.25 24.08 -13.05
N LYS A 46 -36.45 23.51 -12.19
CA LYS A 46 -36.83 22.40 -11.30
C LYS A 46 -37.06 22.88 -9.87
N SER A 47 -38.16 22.43 -9.24
CA SER A 47 -38.42 22.73 -7.83
C SER A 47 -37.40 21.98 -6.95
N ILE A 48 -36.75 22.71 -6.05
CA ILE A 48 -35.76 22.17 -5.11
C ILE A 48 -36.35 22.01 -3.72
N TYR A 49 -37.05 23.03 -3.32
CA TYR A 49 -37.60 23.12 -1.97
C TYR A 49 -38.96 23.81 -1.97
N GLN A 50 -39.87 23.20 -1.25
CA GLN A 50 -41.23 23.74 -1.08
C GLN A 50 -41.55 23.87 0.40
N THR A 51 -42.04 25.02 0.83
CA THR A 51 -42.48 25.23 2.20
C THR A 51 -43.82 25.95 2.23
N SER A 52 -44.64 25.60 3.19
CA SER A 52 -45.93 26.27 3.41
C SER A 52 -45.84 27.31 4.53
N LEU A 53 -46.46 28.46 4.29
CA LEU A 53 -46.57 29.49 5.29
C LEU A 53 -47.83 29.28 6.16
N PRO A 54 -47.87 29.80 7.41
CA PRO A 54 -49.06 29.75 8.26
C PRO A 54 -50.32 30.35 7.61
N THR A 55 -50.14 31.19 6.59
CA THR A 55 -51.22 31.80 5.80
C THR A 55 -51.81 30.86 4.74
N GLY A 56 -51.36 29.61 4.63
CA GLY A 56 -51.75 28.67 3.60
C GLY A 56 -51.13 28.92 2.20
N ALA A 57 -50.20 29.86 2.10
CA ALA A 57 -49.43 30.05 0.90
C ALA A 57 -48.21 29.11 0.85
N THR A 58 -47.85 28.63 -0.34
CA THR A 58 -46.69 27.78 -0.57
C THR A 58 -45.61 28.58 -1.28
N ILE A 59 -44.38 28.49 -0.79
CA ILE A 59 -43.21 29.06 -1.42
C ILE A 59 -42.42 27.91 -2.02
N THR A 60 -42.15 27.99 -3.32
CA THR A 60 -41.32 27.02 -4.04
C THR A 60 -40.05 27.72 -4.53
N PHE A 61 -38.91 27.13 -4.26
CA PHE A 61 -37.61 27.59 -4.71
C PHE A 61 -37.16 26.71 -5.88
N TYR A 62 -36.59 27.31 -6.89
CA TYR A 62 -36.08 26.63 -8.09
C TYR A 62 -34.60 26.96 -8.28
N SER A 63 -33.83 26.00 -8.66
CA SER A 63 -32.47 26.20 -9.12
C SER A 63 -32.01 25.02 -10.02
N ASP A 64 -31.39 25.31 -11.11
CA ASP A 64 -30.77 24.33 -11.99
C ASP A 64 -29.39 23.95 -11.49
N ASP A 65 -28.75 24.79 -10.68
CA ASP A 65 -27.37 24.60 -10.22
C ASP A 65 -27.23 23.72 -8.97
N ILE A 66 -28.36 23.36 -8.33
CA ILE A 66 -28.27 22.60 -7.06
C ILE A 66 -27.70 21.20 -7.28
N VAL A 67 -28.00 20.57 -8.42
CA VAL A 67 -27.46 19.26 -8.76
C VAL A 67 -25.95 19.38 -8.96
N ALA A 68 -25.51 20.43 -9.67
CA ALA A 68 -24.09 20.71 -9.89
C ALA A 68 -23.38 20.97 -8.54
N LEU A 69 -24.01 21.69 -7.61
CA LEU A 69 -23.49 21.92 -6.27
C LEU A 69 -23.36 20.63 -5.46
N TRP A 70 -24.38 19.76 -5.46
CA TRP A 70 -24.31 18.46 -4.77
C TRP A 70 -23.23 17.56 -5.36
N ILE A 71 -23.05 17.56 -6.66
CA ILE A 71 -21.96 16.87 -7.34
C ILE A 71 -20.62 17.44 -6.87
N ALA A 72 -20.47 18.77 -6.86
CA ALA A 72 -19.24 19.43 -6.42
C ALA A 72 -18.91 19.13 -4.96
N LEU A 73 -19.90 19.22 -4.04
CA LEU A 73 -19.74 18.88 -2.63
C LEU A 73 -19.39 17.40 -2.44
N SER A 74 -20.01 16.51 -3.20
CA SER A 74 -19.72 15.08 -3.16
C SER A 74 -18.29 14.79 -3.65
N LEU A 75 -17.83 15.47 -4.70
CA LEU A 75 -16.45 15.36 -5.20
C LEU A 75 -15.45 15.92 -4.19
N ILE A 76 -15.75 17.05 -3.56
CA ILE A 76 -14.90 17.62 -2.50
C ILE A 76 -14.82 16.65 -1.32
N LEU A 77 -15.96 16.11 -0.86
CA LEU A 77 -16.00 15.15 0.24
C LEU A 77 -15.24 13.86 -0.13
N ALA A 78 -15.46 13.34 -1.32
CA ALA A 78 -14.72 12.19 -1.84
C ALA A 78 -13.21 12.49 -1.88
N THR A 79 -12.81 13.67 -2.36
CA THR A 79 -11.40 14.09 -2.38
C THR A 79 -10.82 14.20 -0.97
N LEU A 80 -11.56 14.71 0.00
CA LEU A 80 -11.14 14.80 1.39
C LEU A 80 -11.00 13.41 2.03
N LEU A 81 -11.96 12.52 1.80
CA LEU A 81 -11.96 11.15 2.32
C LEU A 81 -10.87 10.27 1.68
N TYR A 82 -10.67 10.43 0.39
CA TYR A 82 -9.69 9.63 -0.38
C TYR A 82 -8.41 10.38 -0.71
N ARG A 83 -8.18 11.53 -0.09
CA ARG A 83 -7.03 12.40 -0.35
C ARG A 83 -5.69 11.67 -0.33
N SER A 84 -5.47 10.79 0.65
CA SER A 84 -4.24 10.02 0.76
C SER A 84 -4.05 9.07 -0.42
N TYR A 85 -5.12 8.40 -0.86
CA TYR A 85 -5.11 7.48 -2.01
C TYR A 85 -4.88 8.24 -3.31
N ILE A 86 -5.63 9.33 -3.54
CA ILE A 86 -5.50 10.15 -4.75
C ILE A 86 -4.08 10.73 -4.84
N LEU A 87 -3.60 11.31 -3.74
CA LEU A 87 -2.26 11.88 -3.68
C LEU A 87 -1.18 10.81 -3.94
N GLY A 88 -1.32 9.63 -3.31
CA GLY A 88 -0.40 8.52 -3.51
C GLY A 88 -0.41 8.02 -4.95
N PHE A 89 -1.58 7.85 -5.55
CA PHE A 89 -1.71 7.45 -6.94
C PHE A 89 -1.10 8.47 -7.90
N VAL A 90 -1.33 9.76 -7.67
CA VAL A 90 -0.72 10.85 -8.45
C VAL A 90 0.80 10.82 -8.30
N ILE A 91 1.32 10.74 -7.07
CA ILE A 91 2.76 10.64 -6.83
C ILE A 91 3.32 9.41 -7.52
N TYR A 92 2.65 8.26 -7.45
CA TYR A 92 3.05 7.03 -8.11
C TYR A 92 3.11 7.21 -9.63
N LEU A 93 2.09 7.77 -10.27
CA LEU A 93 2.06 8.04 -11.71
C LEU A 93 3.18 8.97 -12.16
N PHE A 94 3.46 10.05 -11.41
CA PHE A 94 4.54 10.97 -11.74
C PHE A 94 5.92 10.35 -11.55
N ARG A 95 6.07 9.39 -10.64
CA ARG A 95 7.35 8.72 -10.33
C ARG A 95 7.54 7.40 -11.04
N TRP A 96 6.51 6.88 -11.70
CA TRP A 96 6.57 5.62 -12.44
C TRP A 96 7.75 5.49 -13.39
N LYS A 97 8.07 6.55 -14.13
CA LYS A 97 9.20 6.59 -15.05
C LYS A 97 10.58 6.57 -14.35
N HIS A 98 10.61 6.72 -13.05
CA HIS A 98 11.80 6.78 -12.24
C HIS A 98 11.91 5.59 -11.26
N ILE A 99 11.00 4.62 -11.36
CA ILE A 99 11.10 3.37 -10.61
C ILE A 99 11.93 2.42 -11.47
N SER A 100 13.06 2.00 -10.94
CA SER A 100 13.89 0.91 -11.43
C SER A 100 13.81 -0.28 -10.48
N PHE A 101 14.20 -1.44 -10.96
CA PHE A 101 14.27 -2.65 -10.16
C PHE A 101 15.71 -3.14 -10.19
N GLU A 102 16.25 -3.42 -9.03
CA GLU A 102 17.57 -4.02 -8.86
C GLU A 102 17.41 -5.46 -8.38
N GLU A 103 18.28 -6.31 -8.84
CA GLU A 103 18.36 -7.71 -8.48
C GLU A 103 19.51 -7.89 -7.50
N GLU A 104 19.20 -8.29 -6.27
CA GLU A 104 20.21 -8.59 -5.27
C GLU A 104 20.33 -10.10 -5.09
N PRO A 105 21.47 -10.71 -5.42
CA PRO A 105 21.64 -12.16 -5.39
C PRO A 105 21.83 -12.68 -3.97
N ILE A 106 21.21 -13.82 -3.67
CA ILE A 106 21.55 -14.67 -2.53
C ILE A 106 22.53 -15.72 -3.02
N ILE A 107 23.77 -15.65 -2.55
CA ILE A 107 24.89 -16.46 -3.03
C ILE A 107 25.11 -17.65 -2.09
N ASN A 108 25.19 -18.84 -2.68
CA ASN A 108 25.77 -20.01 -2.01
C ASN A 108 27.30 -19.98 -2.16
N THR A 109 28.01 -19.78 -1.07
CA THR A 109 29.48 -19.64 -1.07
C THR A 109 30.22 -20.97 -1.26
N GLU A 110 29.55 -22.12 -1.18
CA GLU A 110 30.18 -23.44 -1.42
C GLU A 110 30.50 -23.66 -2.91
N ASP A 111 29.56 -23.27 -3.76
CA ASP A 111 29.64 -23.49 -5.20
C ASP A 111 29.54 -22.20 -6.03
N ASN A 112 29.40 -21.05 -5.38
CA ASN A 112 29.17 -19.76 -5.97
C ASN A 112 27.89 -19.67 -6.84
N SER A 113 26.93 -20.56 -6.62
CA SER A 113 25.63 -20.48 -7.28
C SER A 113 24.75 -19.40 -6.66
N VAL A 114 23.80 -18.91 -7.45
CA VAL A 114 22.74 -18.02 -6.95
C VAL A 114 21.56 -18.88 -6.55
N LEU A 115 21.10 -18.75 -5.29
CA LEU A 115 19.90 -19.42 -4.81
C LEU A 115 18.63 -18.79 -5.42
N TYR A 116 18.53 -17.48 -5.33
CA TYR A 116 17.53 -16.64 -6.00
C TYR A 116 17.97 -15.16 -5.96
N TYR A 117 17.30 -14.32 -6.73
CA TYR A 117 17.50 -12.87 -6.72
C TYR A 117 16.35 -12.20 -5.98
N GLU A 118 16.64 -11.39 -4.96
CA GLU A 118 15.65 -10.48 -4.39
C GLU A 118 15.44 -9.28 -5.31
N LEU A 119 14.18 -9.01 -5.68
CA LEU A 119 13.84 -7.88 -6.53
C LEU A 119 13.51 -6.65 -5.69
N LEU A 120 14.41 -5.69 -5.69
CA LEU A 120 14.32 -4.46 -4.91
C LEU A 120 13.90 -3.28 -5.77
N SER A 121 12.98 -2.49 -5.28
CA SER A 121 12.57 -1.25 -5.96
C SER A 121 13.53 -0.11 -5.63
N ARG A 122 13.92 0.63 -6.66
CA ARG A 122 14.68 1.87 -6.53
C ARG A 122 13.91 3.02 -7.16
N VAL A 123 13.93 4.15 -6.53
CA VAL A 123 13.26 5.36 -7.04
C VAL A 123 14.26 6.49 -7.08
N ARG A 124 14.52 7.03 -8.26
CA ARG A 124 15.49 8.10 -8.45
C ARG A 124 15.23 9.27 -7.52
N ASN A 125 16.26 9.72 -6.81
CA ASN A 125 16.22 10.84 -5.86
C ASN A 125 15.23 10.66 -4.68
N VAL A 126 14.90 9.42 -4.32
CA VAL A 126 14.01 9.12 -3.17
C VAL A 126 14.55 7.92 -2.42
N GLY A 127 14.82 8.09 -1.14
CA GLY A 127 15.22 6.97 -0.29
C GLY A 127 14.14 5.88 -0.25
N VAL A 128 14.55 4.62 -0.33
CA VAL A 128 13.66 3.43 -0.37
C VAL A 128 12.65 3.45 0.77
N LEU A 129 13.08 3.73 2.00
CA LEU A 129 12.20 3.82 3.17
C LEU A 129 11.12 4.90 3.02
N SER A 130 11.47 6.06 2.44
CA SER A 130 10.51 7.14 2.19
C SER A 130 9.49 6.73 1.15
N PHE A 131 9.92 6.02 0.10
CA PHE A 131 9.05 5.49 -0.93
C PHE A 131 8.07 4.45 -0.36
N ILE A 132 8.57 3.42 0.33
CA ILE A 132 7.75 2.37 0.95
C ILE A 132 6.76 2.95 1.96
N ASN A 133 7.20 3.90 2.80
CA ASN A 133 6.30 4.57 3.75
C ASN A 133 5.19 5.38 3.04
N THR A 134 5.50 5.99 1.89
CA THR A 134 4.50 6.69 1.08
C THR A 134 3.50 5.68 0.50
N MET A 135 3.96 4.58 -0.09
CA MET A 135 3.10 3.51 -0.61
C MET A 135 2.19 2.94 0.48
N ARG A 136 2.72 2.75 1.68
CA ARG A 136 1.95 2.27 2.84
C ARG A 136 0.86 3.27 3.25
N ARG A 137 1.22 4.55 3.45
CA ARG A 137 0.26 5.61 3.86
C ARG A 137 -0.85 5.84 2.84
N THR A 138 -0.59 5.54 1.57
CA THR A 138 -1.52 5.71 0.47
C THR A 138 -2.25 4.42 0.10
N ASN A 139 -2.01 3.33 0.85
CA ASN A 139 -2.56 1.99 0.59
C ASN A 139 -2.26 1.45 -0.82
N LEU A 140 -1.15 1.88 -1.41
CA LEU A 140 -0.69 1.43 -2.73
C LEU A 140 0.37 0.33 -2.67
N LEU A 141 0.77 -0.09 -1.45
CA LEU A 141 1.84 -1.07 -1.29
C LEU A 141 1.50 -2.40 -1.96
N THR A 142 0.27 -2.90 -1.80
CA THR A 142 -0.18 -4.13 -2.49
C THR A 142 -0.13 -3.99 -4.01
N PHE A 143 -0.54 -2.84 -4.55
CA PHE A 143 -0.45 -2.58 -5.98
C PHE A 143 1.00 -2.58 -6.46
N HIS A 144 1.91 -1.99 -5.69
CA HIS A 144 3.33 -2.00 -5.98
C HIS A 144 3.91 -3.42 -5.95
N THR A 145 3.56 -4.24 -4.95
CA THR A 145 3.93 -5.66 -4.88
C THR A 145 3.44 -6.44 -6.10
N ILE A 146 2.18 -6.25 -6.52
CA ILE A 146 1.64 -6.87 -7.74
C ILE A 146 2.46 -6.48 -8.97
N LEU A 147 2.90 -5.23 -9.05
CA LEU A 147 3.74 -4.78 -10.15
C LEU A 147 5.09 -5.51 -10.18
N LEU A 148 5.72 -5.71 -9.02
CA LEU A 148 6.96 -6.49 -8.93
C LEU A 148 6.74 -7.92 -9.43
N ILE A 149 5.67 -8.59 -8.99
CA ILE A 149 5.29 -9.93 -9.44
C ILE A 149 5.12 -9.97 -10.97
N GLU A 150 4.39 -9.01 -11.53
CA GLU A 150 4.19 -8.92 -12.98
C GLU A 150 5.50 -8.63 -13.74
N THR A 151 6.43 -7.91 -13.13
CA THR A 151 7.76 -7.69 -13.71
C THR A 151 8.54 -8.99 -13.78
N VAL A 152 8.58 -9.77 -12.70
CA VAL A 152 9.19 -11.11 -12.67
C VAL A 152 8.53 -12.02 -13.69
N ARG A 153 7.18 -12.05 -13.74
CA ARG A 153 6.46 -12.89 -14.72
C ARG A 153 6.85 -12.56 -16.16
N LYS A 154 7.02 -11.28 -16.48
CA LYS A 154 7.49 -10.85 -17.81
C LYS A 154 8.93 -11.27 -18.07
N ALA A 155 9.83 -11.12 -17.09
CA ALA A 155 11.23 -11.55 -17.22
C ALA A 155 11.32 -13.06 -17.52
N LYS A 156 10.55 -13.88 -16.79
CA LYS A 156 10.49 -15.34 -17.02
C LYS A 156 9.95 -15.72 -18.41
N LEU A 157 8.97 -15.00 -18.93
CA LEU A 157 8.48 -15.20 -20.30
C LEU A 157 9.56 -14.95 -21.38
N HIS A 158 10.65 -14.25 -21.04
CA HIS A 158 11.79 -13.99 -21.91
C HIS A 158 12.96 -14.94 -21.67
N ASN A 159 12.70 -16.15 -21.16
CA ASN A 159 13.66 -17.24 -20.91
C ASN A 159 14.64 -17.04 -19.73
N SER A 160 14.24 -16.31 -18.69
CA SER A 160 14.99 -16.35 -17.43
C SER A 160 14.68 -17.65 -16.68
N HIS A 161 15.72 -18.45 -16.40
CA HIS A 161 15.63 -19.64 -15.52
C HIS A 161 15.89 -19.28 -14.04
N GLU A 162 16.09 -18.00 -13.76
CA GLU A 162 16.41 -17.51 -12.43
C GLU A 162 15.17 -17.51 -11.54
N ILE A 163 15.38 -17.77 -10.25
CA ILE A 163 14.35 -17.67 -9.22
C ILE A 163 14.38 -16.25 -8.69
N TYR A 164 13.21 -15.66 -8.49
CA TYR A 164 13.08 -14.30 -7.95
C TYR A 164 12.29 -14.27 -6.66
N GLY A 165 12.76 -13.47 -5.70
CA GLY A 165 12.08 -13.13 -4.46
C GLY A 165 11.44 -11.75 -4.52
N VAL A 166 10.25 -11.60 -3.95
CA VAL A 166 9.54 -10.33 -3.85
C VAL A 166 9.02 -10.11 -2.45
N ASN A 167 9.28 -8.93 -1.92
CA ASN A 167 8.83 -8.49 -0.61
C ASN A 167 7.31 -8.29 -0.55
N VAL A 168 6.67 -8.95 0.41
CA VAL A 168 5.23 -8.90 0.67
C VAL A 168 4.97 -8.50 2.11
N CYS A 169 4.38 -7.33 2.30
CA CYS A 169 3.98 -6.86 3.62
C CYS A 169 2.72 -7.61 4.10
N PRO A 170 2.60 -7.96 5.40
CA PRO A 170 1.40 -8.58 5.95
C PRO A 170 0.07 -7.85 5.65
N SER A 171 0.09 -6.55 5.46
CA SER A 171 -1.09 -5.78 5.03
C SER A 171 -1.59 -6.14 3.62
N ALA A 172 -0.76 -6.70 2.77
CA ALA A 172 -1.15 -7.23 1.46
C ALA A 172 -1.80 -8.62 1.56
N LEU A 173 -1.67 -9.27 2.71
CA LEU A 173 -2.18 -10.62 2.98
C LEU A 173 -3.54 -10.64 3.69
N VAL A 174 -4.31 -9.55 3.64
CA VAL A 174 -5.63 -9.47 4.27
C VAL A 174 -6.71 -8.95 3.32
N GLY A 175 -7.94 -9.45 3.47
CA GLY A 175 -9.12 -8.97 2.77
C GLY A 175 -8.99 -8.94 1.25
N SER A 176 -9.51 -7.88 0.63
CA SER A 176 -9.49 -7.69 -0.83
C SER A 176 -8.08 -7.52 -1.41
N ASN A 177 -7.11 -7.10 -0.59
CA ASN A 177 -5.71 -7.01 -1.01
C ASN A 177 -5.15 -8.39 -1.30
N PHE A 178 -5.40 -9.36 -0.41
CA PHE A 178 -4.96 -10.74 -0.63
C PHE A 178 -5.64 -11.38 -1.84
N ALA A 179 -6.94 -11.17 -2.02
CA ALA A 179 -7.64 -11.74 -3.17
C ALA A 179 -6.98 -11.34 -4.50
N ARG A 180 -6.64 -10.06 -4.65
CA ARG A 180 -5.92 -9.55 -5.83
C ARG A 180 -4.50 -10.10 -5.95
N LEU A 181 -3.75 -10.07 -4.85
CA LEU A 181 -2.37 -10.59 -4.82
C LEU A 181 -2.33 -12.07 -5.22
N ARG A 182 -3.25 -12.86 -4.69
CA ARG A 182 -3.38 -14.30 -4.96
C ARG A 182 -3.60 -14.63 -6.44
N GLU A 183 -4.40 -13.83 -7.15
CA GLU A 183 -4.62 -14.00 -8.59
C GLU A 183 -3.30 -13.91 -9.37
N HIS A 184 -2.44 -12.95 -9.05
CA HIS A 184 -1.14 -12.78 -9.69
C HIS A 184 -0.15 -13.85 -9.27
N LEU A 185 -0.15 -14.24 -7.99
CA LEU A 185 0.69 -15.34 -7.49
C LEU A 185 0.31 -16.68 -8.11
N ALA A 186 -0.97 -16.95 -8.31
CA ALA A 186 -1.44 -18.19 -8.93
C ALA A 186 -1.01 -18.34 -10.40
N ALA A 187 -0.57 -17.24 -11.04
CA ALA A 187 -0.02 -17.27 -12.40
C ALA A 187 1.49 -17.51 -12.45
N MET A 188 2.16 -17.61 -11.29
CA MET A 188 3.59 -17.94 -11.19
C MET A 188 3.78 -19.46 -11.17
N GLU A 189 4.92 -19.91 -11.69
CA GLU A 189 5.27 -21.33 -11.66
C GLU A 189 5.74 -21.73 -10.25
N ALA A 190 5.35 -22.94 -9.83
CA ALA A 190 5.75 -23.49 -8.55
C ALA A 190 7.28 -23.62 -8.44
N ASN A 191 7.83 -23.32 -7.26
CA ASN A 191 9.26 -23.36 -6.93
C ASN A 191 10.16 -22.40 -7.74
N GLU A 192 9.60 -21.53 -8.56
CA GLU A 192 10.36 -20.53 -9.32
C GLU A 192 10.18 -19.11 -8.79
N PHE A 193 9.48 -18.98 -7.68
CA PHE A 193 9.19 -17.69 -7.07
C PHE A 193 9.23 -17.79 -5.54
N VAL A 194 9.83 -16.79 -4.91
CA VAL A 194 9.92 -16.66 -3.46
C VAL A 194 9.08 -15.45 -3.02
N VAL A 195 8.21 -15.66 -2.05
CA VAL A 195 7.52 -14.58 -1.35
C VAL A 195 8.24 -14.33 -0.03
N GLU A 196 8.84 -13.15 0.11
CA GLU A 196 9.51 -12.72 1.33
C GLU A 196 8.53 -11.94 2.20
N ILE A 197 8.18 -12.49 3.34
CA ILE A 197 7.25 -11.85 4.29
C ILE A 197 8.03 -10.91 5.18
N THR A 198 7.82 -9.61 5.00
CA THR A 198 8.53 -8.57 5.74
C THR A 198 7.85 -8.25 7.07
N GLU A 199 8.63 -7.83 8.08
CA GLU A 199 8.13 -7.50 9.41
C GLU A 199 7.33 -6.18 9.49
N TYR A 200 7.32 -5.40 8.46
CA TYR A 200 6.88 -4.00 8.44
C TYR A 200 5.38 -3.75 8.59
N SER A 201 4.67 -4.36 9.53
CA SER A 201 3.28 -3.94 9.78
C SER A 201 2.87 -3.98 11.24
N ASN A 202 2.12 -2.97 11.66
CA ASN A 202 1.42 -2.95 12.94
C ASN A 202 0.27 -3.98 13.02
N ILE A 203 0.02 -4.72 11.93
CA ILE A 203 -1.07 -5.69 11.83
C ILE A 203 -0.68 -7.01 12.50
N GLY A 204 0.63 -7.28 12.57
CA GLY A 204 1.13 -8.57 13.08
C GLY A 204 0.67 -9.76 12.22
N TYR A 205 0.91 -10.95 12.71
CA TYR A 205 0.51 -12.20 12.07
C TYR A 205 -0.81 -12.71 12.68
N GLY A 206 -1.91 -12.01 12.40
CA GLY A 206 -3.26 -12.52 12.75
C GLY A 206 -3.60 -13.81 12.01
N CYS A 207 -4.64 -14.53 12.48
CA CYS A 207 -5.05 -15.82 11.89
C CYS A 207 -5.25 -15.72 10.37
N GLU A 208 -5.86 -14.64 9.86
CA GLU A 208 -6.10 -14.43 8.44
C GLU A 208 -4.78 -14.37 7.63
N VAL A 209 -3.77 -13.64 8.14
CA VAL A 209 -2.45 -13.55 7.49
C VAL A 209 -1.80 -14.92 7.39
N ILE A 210 -1.81 -15.67 8.49
CA ILE A 210 -1.25 -17.02 8.57
C ILE A 210 -1.94 -17.97 7.60
N ASP A 211 -3.27 -17.95 7.56
CA ASP A 211 -4.03 -18.81 6.67
C ASP A 211 -3.79 -18.46 5.20
N ASN A 212 -3.65 -17.18 4.89
CA ASN A 212 -3.35 -16.71 3.55
C ASN A 212 -1.90 -17.05 3.13
N ILE A 213 -0.92 -17.03 4.04
CA ILE A 213 0.44 -17.55 3.77
C ILE A 213 0.39 -19.05 3.47
N LYS A 214 -0.37 -19.82 4.24
CA LYS A 214 -0.58 -21.26 3.95
C LYS A 214 -1.22 -21.49 2.58
N ASP A 215 -2.12 -20.59 2.18
CA ASP A 215 -2.75 -20.68 0.85
C ASP A 215 -1.76 -20.39 -0.28
N ILE A 216 -0.86 -19.42 -0.10
CA ILE A 216 0.27 -19.17 -1.03
C ILE A 216 1.15 -20.42 -1.15
N LYS A 217 1.48 -21.07 -0.04
CA LYS A 217 2.28 -22.31 -0.06
C LYS A 217 1.60 -23.44 -0.85
N LYS A 218 0.26 -23.54 -0.82
CA LYS A 218 -0.48 -24.52 -1.63
C LYS A 218 -0.38 -24.26 -3.14
N LEU A 219 -0.04 -23.02 -3.55
CA LEU A 219 0.28 -22.72 -4.95
C LEU A 219 1.68 -23.21 -5.36
N GLY A 220 2.45 -23.79 -4.43
CA GLY A 220 3.82 -24.24 -4.66
C GLY A 220 4.86 -23.10 -4.57
N ILE A 221 4.45 -21.92 -4.07
CA ILE A 221 5.35 -20.77 -3.91
C ILE A 221 6.14 -20.93 -2.62
N THR A 222 7.43 -20.69 -2.71
CA THR A 222 8.37 -20.72 -1.58
C THR A 222 8.18 -19.50 -0.70
N ILE A 223 8.17 -19.69 0.63
CA ILE A 223 8.06 -18.60 1.60
C ILE A 223 9.41 -18.40 2.29
N ALA A 224 9.86 -17.14 2.33
CA ALA A 224 10.92 -16.66 3.19
C ALA A 224 10.34 -15.73 4.27
N LEU A 225 10.90 -15.76 5.48
CA LEU A 225 10.70 -14.71 6.48
C LEU A 225 11.89 -13.78 6.45
N ASP A 226 11.61 -12.49 6.31
CA ASP A 226 12.60 -11.43 6.18
C ASP A 226 12.85 -10.69 7.50
N ASP A 227 14.02 -10.03 7.63
CA ASP A 227 14.43 -9.20 8.77
C ASP A 227 14.32 -9.91 10.15
N PHE A 228 14.52 -11.23 10.21
CA PHE A 228 14.34 -11.97 11.47
C PHE A 228 15.28 -11.47 12.57
N GLY A 229 14.67 -11.18 13.73
CA GLY A 229 15.39 -10.78 14.94
C GLY A 229 15.42 -9.29 15.22
N THR A 230 14.79 -8.45 14.40
CA THR A 230 14.78 -6.99 14.60
C THR A 230 13.55 -6.47 15.35
N GLY A 231 12.52 -7.29 15.61
CA GLY A 231 11.32 -6.81 16.28
C GLY A 231 10.25 -7.86 16.60
N ASN A 232 9.16 -7.93 15.84
CA ASN A 232 7.98 -8.74 16.17
C ASN A 232 8.04 -10.19 15.66
N ASN A 233 9.05 -10.56 14.87
CA ASN A 233 9.25 -11.93 14.42
C ASN A 233 9.73 -12.79 15.59
N ASN A 234 8.80 -13.46 16.24
CA ASN A 234 9.10 -14.39 17.31
C ASN A 234 9.22 -15.84 16.79
N ILE A 235 9.80 -16.71 17.59
CA ILE A 235 9.98 -18.13 17.28
C ILE A 235 8.63 -18.82 16.98
N GLU A 236 7.54 -18.33 17.56
CA GLU A 236 6.21 -18.90 17.36
C GLU A 236 5.78 -18.79 15.89
N ILE A 237 6.08 -17.68 15.22
CA ILE A 237 5.72 -17.48 13.82
C ILE A 237 6.43 -18.48 12.88
N ILE A 238 7.68 -18.82 13.21
CA ILE A 238 8.45 -19.84 12.48
C ILE A 238 7.69 -21.18 12.49
N ASN A 239 7.22 -21.60 13.66
CA ASN A 239 6.49 -22.86 13.79
C ASN A 239 5.15 -22.87 13.04
N VAL A 240 4.46 -21.72 13.02
CA VAL A 240 3.13 -21.62 12.42
C VAL A 240 3.18 -21.51 10.90
N ILE A 241 4.15 -20.74 10.38
CA ILE A 241 4.32 -20.53 8.95
C ILE A 241 5.18 -21.63 8.32
N SER A 242 6.17 -22.16 9.06
CA SER A 242 7.17 -23.12 8.57
C SER A 242 7.78 -22.65 7.24
N PRO A 243 8.49 -21.51 7.20
CA PRO A 243 9.05 -20.98 5.97
C PRO A 243 10.17 -21.91 5.45
N ALA A 244 10.47 -21.80 4.15
CA ALA A 244 11.64 -22.50 3.59
C ALA A 244 12.94 -21.79 3.94
N TYR A 245 12.90 -20.44 3.93
CA TYR A 245 14.04 -19.59 4.21
C TYR A 245 13.76 -18.66 5.38
N LEU A 246 14.80 -18.41 6.19
CA LEU A 246 14.81 -17.42 7.25
C LEU A 246 16.00 -16.48 7.01
N LYS A 247 15.70 -15.23 6.65
CA LYS A 247 16.70 -14.20 6.39
C LYS A 247 17.03 -13.51 7.69
N LEU A 248 18.27 -13.64 8.12
CA LEU A 248 18.77 -13.06 9.36
C LEU A 248 19.31 -11.67 9.08
N ASP A 249 18.69 -10.65 9.72
CA ASP A 249 19.02 -9.24 9.53
C ASP A 249 20.52 -8.95 9.75
N ARG A 250 21.01 -7.97 9.00
CA ARG A 250 22.38 -7.49 9.02
C ARG A 250 22.92 -7.12 10.42
N CYS A 251 22.05 -6.77 11.36
CA CYS A 251 22.48 -6.42 12.72
C CYS A 251 23.23 -7.57 13.43
N PHE A 252 22.96 -8.82 13.03
CA PHE A 252 23.65 -9.99 13.56
C PHE A 252 24.97 -10.28 12.85
N VAL A 253 25.13 -9.85 11.61
CA VAL A 253 26.33 -10.03 10.79
C VAL A 253 27.31 -8.89 10.96
N LYS A 254 26.81 -7.66 11.15
CA LYS A 254 27.59 -6.42 11.20
C LYS A 254 28.77 -6.48 12.16
N ASP A 255 28.55 -7.00 13.37
CA ASP A 255 29.55 -7.00 14.45
C ASP A 255 30.20 -8.38 14.66
N ILE A 256 30.02 -9.32 13.71
CA ILE A 256 30.54 -10.68 13.82
C ILE A 256 32.08 -10.75 13.93
N GLU A 257 32.77 -9.73 13.44
CA GLU A 257 34.22 -9.58 13.52
C GLU A 257 34.68 -9.13 14.93
N SER A 258 33.77 -8.64 15.79
CA SER A 258 34.08 -8.05 17.08
C SER A 258 34.37 -9.09 18.20
N GLY A 259 34.23 -10.37 17.91
CA GLY A 259 34.63 -11.46 18.79
C GLY A 259 33.58 -12.52 19.09
N GLU A 260 33.97 -13.47 19.96
CA GLU A 260 33.21 -14.70 20.23
C GLU A 260 31.79 -14.47 20.75
N HIS A 261 31.54 -13.37 21.45
CA HIS A 261 30.21 -13.07 21.97
C HIS A 261 29.18 -12.87 20.84
N HIS A 262 29.54 -12.07 19.80
CA HIS A 262 28.65 -11.83 18.66
C HIS A 262 28.45 -13.09 17.81
N GLN A 263 29.52 -13.87 17.64
CA GLN A 263 29.44 -15.18 17.00
C GLN A 263 28.54 -16.14 17.79
N GLY A 264 28.61 -16.13 19.12
CA GLY A 264 27.76 -16.94 19.98
C GLY A 264 26.28 -16.63 19.86
N VAL A 265 25.92 -15.33 19.73
CA VAL A 265 24.52 -14.92 19.47
C VAL A 265 24.05 -15.45 18.14
N LEU A 266 24.86 -15.27 17.09
CA LEU A 266 24.55 -15.76 15.75
C LEU A 266 24.36 -17.29 15.73
N LEU A 267 25.26 -18.05 16.39
CA LEU A 267 25.17 -19.50 16.52
C LEU A 267 23.85 -19.94 17.15
N ASN A 268 23.45 -19.31 18.26
CA ASN A 268 22.20 -19.64 18.94
C ASN A 268 20.97 -19.41 18.07
N ILE A 269 20.94 -18.31 17.29
CA ILE A 269 19.82 -18.01 16.39
C ILE A 269 19.82 -18.99 15.21
N SER A 270 20.98 -19.28 14.65
CA SER A 270 21.11 -20.23 13.53
C SER A 270 20.71 -21.66 13.93
N GLU A 271 20.90 -22.03 15.18
CA GLU A 271 20.47 -23.33 15.71
C GLU A 271 18.94 -23.46 15.69
N ILE A 272 18.19 -22.37 15.82
CA ILE A 272 16.72 -22.37 15.68
C ILE A 272 16.34 -22.80 14.26
N GLY A 273 17.02 -22.25 13.25
CA GLY A 273 16.82 -22.65 11.84
C GLY A 273 17.10 -24.14 11.62
N ARG A 274 18.23 -24.62 12.13
CA ARG A 274 18.61 -26.03 12.04
C ARG A 274 17.60 -26.97 12.70
N LEU A 275 17.16 -26.66 13.93
CA LEU A 275 16.18 -27.47 14.66
C LEU A 275 14.80 -27.45 14.02
N SER A 276 14.45 -26.37 13.34
CA SER A 276 13.19 -26.21 12.62
C SER A 276 13.25 -26.70 11.17
N ASN A 277 14.40 -27.22 10.73
CA ASN A 277 14.65 -27.61 9.33
C ASN A 277 14.38 -26.48 8.32
N ILE A 278 14.85 -25.28 8.65
CA ILE A 278 14.70 -24.06 7.85
C ILE A 278 16.09 -23.62 7.38
N THR A 279 16.19 -23.29 6.11
CA THR A 279 17.44 -22.80 5.54
C THR A 279 17.65 -21.34 5.93
N MET A 280 18.83 -21.04 6.50
CA MET A 280 19.19 -19.70 6.95
C MET A 280 19.90 -18.92 5.84
N ILE A 281 19.55 -17.65 5.68
CA ILE A 281 20.23 -16.69 4.79
C ILE A 281 20.76 -15.55 5.69
N TYR A 282 22.04 -15.16 5.47
CA TYR A 282 22.74 -14.17 6.27
C TYR A 282 22.90 -12.88 5.50
N GLU A 283 22.20 -11.83 5.95
CA GLU A 283 22.14 -10.55 5.26
C GLU A 283 23.22 -9.57 5.71
N GLY A 284 23.48 -8.58 4.85
CA GLY A 284 24.41 -7.48 5.13
C GLY A 284 25.86 -7.94 5.21
N VAL A 285 26.25 -8.94 4.44
CA VAL A 285 27.65 -9.33 4.30
C VAL A 285 28.38 -8.32 3.42
N GLU A 286 29.24 -7.50 4.05
CA GLU A 286 29.93 -6.38 3.37
C GLU A 286 31.42 -6.65 3.20
N THR A 287 32.03 -7.50 4.05
CA THR A 287 33.48 -7.73 4.06
C THR A 287 33.84 -9.19 3.79
N ARG A 288 35.04 -9.39 3.21
CA ARG A 288 35.62 -10.75 3.09
C ARG A 288 35.85 -11.44 4.43
N ARG A 289 36.04 -10.65 5.49
CA ARG A 289 36.25 -11.19 6.84
C ARG A 289 34.94 -11.73 7.42
N GLN A 290 33.83 -11.02 7.24
CA GLN A 290 32.50 -11.52 7.60
C GLN A 290 32.18 -12.81 6.86
N GLN A 291 32.36 -12.82 5.53
CA GLN A 291 32.19 -14.03 4.70
C GLN A 291 32.99 -15.20 5.26
N TYR A 292 34.28 -15.00 5.52
CA TYR A 292 35.15 -16.05 6.04
C TYR A 292 34.64 -16.62 7.36
N ILE A 293 34.26 -15.77 8.32
CA ILE A 293 33.74 -16.20 9.62
C ILE A 293 32.44 -17.01 9.45
N LEU A 294 31.50 -16.53 8.65
CA LEU A 294 30.25 -17.24 8.38
C LEU A 294 30.49 -18.62 7.78
N CYS A 295 31.37 -18.72 6.77
CA CYS A 295 31.73 -19.99 6.15
C CYS A 295 32.41 -20.95 7.16
N GLN A 296 33.25 -20.45 8.08
CA GLN A 296 33.88 -21.28 9.12
C GLN A 296 32.84 -21.83 10.11
N LEU A 297 31.73 -21.15 10.29
CA LEU A 297 30.60 -21.59 11.10
C LEU A 297 29.63 -22.52 10.34
N GLY A 298 29.89 -22.77 9.04
CA GLY A 298 29.04 -23.59 8.19
C GLY A 298 27.84 -22.87 7.59
N TYR A 299 27.85 -21.54 7.57
CA TYR A 299 26.78 -20.69 7.08
C TYR A 299 27.17 -20.16 5.71
N ASN A 300 26.54 -20.66 4.67
CA ASN A 300 27.03 -20.51 3.29
C ASN A 300 26.07 -19.69 2.37
N LEU A 301 24.86 -19.36 2.81
CA LEU A 301 23.93 -18.54 2.02
C LEU A 301 23.99 -17.08 2.47
N HIS A 302 24.53 -16.25 1.62
CA HIS A 302 24.86 -14.87 1.93
C HIS A 302 24.18 -13.89 0.99
N GLN A 303 23.80 -12.73 1.53
CA GLN A 303 23.33 -11.57 0.79
C GLN A 303 24.05 -10.31 1.31
N GLY A 304 24.37 -9.36 0.42
CA GLY A 304 24.92 -8.06 0.82
C GLY A 304 25.93 -7.48 -0.16
N TYR A 305 26.43 -6.32 0.17
CA TYR A 305 27.29 -5.48 -0.70
C TYR A 305 28.62 -6.11 -1.09
N LEU A 306 29.03 -7.19 -0.45
CA LEU A 306 30.19 -7.95 -0.89
C LEU A 306 29.96 -8.61 -2.26
N TYR A 307 28.72 -8.94 -2.58
CA TYR A 307 28.30 -9.68 -3.78
C TYR A 307 27.65 -8.79 -4.83
N SER A 308 26.89 -7.81 -4.39
CA SER A 308 26.18 -6.87 -5.26
C SER A 308 26.14 -5.50 -4.60
N ARG A 309 26.88 -4.54 -5.15
CA ARG A 309 26.75 -3.14 -4.75
C ARG A 309 25.69 -2.47 -5.61
N PRO A 310 24.80 -1.66 -5.03
CA PRO A 310 23.98 -0.75 -5.82
C PRO A 310 24.91 0.02 -6.78
N ASN A 311 24.49 0.14 -8.04
CA ASN A 311 25.26 0.93 -9.00
C ASN A 311 25.38 2.37 -8.49
N ASP A 312 26.58 2.81 -8.08
CA ASP A 312 26.90 4.15 -7.60
C ASP A 312 26.66 5.25 -8.67
N SER A 313 26.13 4.91 -9.83
CA SER A 313 25.89 5.82 -10.95
C SER A 313 24.66 6.71 -10.80
N GLU A 314 23.87 6.61 -9.73
CA GLU A 314 22.66 7.41 -9.52
C GLU A 314 22.67 8.32 -8.29
N GLU A 315 23.79 8.41 -7.55
CA GLU A 315 23.96 9.37 -6.43
C GLU A 315 24.66 10.70 -6.81
N GLN A 316 24.70 11.05 -8.11
CA GLN A 316 25.21 12.36 -8.55
C GLN A 316 24.10 13.27 -9.08
#